data_51fd62fcaf422038c90f6db2923b46b0
#
_entry.id   51fd62fcaf422038c90f6db2923b46b0
#
_cell.length_a   1.000
_cell.length_b   1.000
_cell.length_c   1.000
_cell.angle_alpha   90.00
_cell.angle_beta   90.00
_cell.angle_gamma   90.00
#
_symmetry.space_group_name_H-M   'P 1'
#
loop_
_entity.id
_entity.type
_entity.pdbx_description
1 polymer ?
#
loop_
_entity_poly.entity_id
_entity_poly.type
_entity_poly.pdbx_seq_one_letter_code
_entity_poly.pdbx_strand_id
1 'polypeptide(L)'
;MTQQHTLYIEGGVARNPLIRLSQPVTLDFLDGEHIAVVGPNGAGKSLLVDLLTGKYPLRDGTLTYDFRPSVTQTAYDNIKYIAFRDTYGSADANYYYQQRWNAHDQEDAPMVRELLGEVKDEALKQQLFDLFRIEPMLDKKIILLSSGELRKFQLTKTLLTAPRILIMDNPFIGLDAATRDLLFTVLEKLAQLASLQIVLVLSMLDDIPSFITHVVPVDNKAVGKKMERAAYMQAFREQDAIRAEADAVSFSELQQRVIDLPYENTNFTSDEVVRLNKVSIRYDDRTILKELDWTVLRGQKWALSGENGAGKSTLLSLVCADNPQSYA
;
A
#
# COMPACT_ATOMS: atom_id res chain seq x y z
N MET A 1 2.06 20.44 30.77
CA MET A 1 1.30 19.16 30.71
C MET A 1 2.26 18.13 30.13
N THR A 2 2.58 17.06 30.84
CA THR A 2 3.38 15.96 30.31
C THR A 2 2.54 15.27 29.22
N GLN A 3 3.05 15.29 28.00
CA GLN A 3 2.40 14.64 26.86
C GLN A 3 2.32 13.13 27.12
N GLN A 4 1.15 12.55 26.95
CA GLN A 4 0.89 11.13 27.25
C GLN A 4 1.45 10.26 26.13
N HIS A 5 2.19 9.22 26.48
CA HIS A 5 2.66 8.21 25.53
C HIS A 5 1.51 7.23 25.22
N THR A 6 1.10 7.13 23.97
CA THR A 6 0.18 6.08 23.51
C THR A 6 0.90 4.73 23.41
N LEU A 7 2.17 4.77 23.01
CA LEU A 7 3.05 3.62 22.90
C LEU A 7 4.47 4.05 23.26
N TYR A 8 5.17 3.25 24.07
CA TYR A 8 6.57 3.48 24.38
C TYR A 8 7.33 2.17 24.43
N ILE A 9 8.40 2.09 23.65
CA ILE A 9 9.37 0.99 23.71
C ILE A 9 10.74 1.53 24.15
N GLU A 10 11.35 0.89 25.12
CA GLU A 10 12.68 1.25 25.64
C GLU A 10 13.62 0.07 25.53
N GLY A 11 14.70 0.22 24.76
CA GLY A 11 15.73 -0.80 24.57
C GLY A 11 15.21 -2.13 24.02
N GLY A 12 14.11 -2.10 23.23
CA GLY A 12 13.42 -3.29 22.76
C GLY A 12 14.27 -4.15 21.83
N VAL A 13 14.45 -5.42 22.16
CA VAL A 13 15.12 -6.43 21.32
C VAL A 13 14.22 -7.65 21.19
N ALA A 14 13.89 -8.05 19.96
CA ALA A 14 13.09 -9.24 19.71
C ALA A 14 13.79 -10.51 20.23
N ARG A 15 13.02 -11.43 20.81
CA ARG A 15 13.55 -12.71 21.32
C ARG A 15 14.12 -13.55 20.18
N ASN A 16 13.40 -13.66 19.07
CA ASN A 16 13.84 -14.43 17.91
C ASN A 16 14.97 -13.69 17.15
N PRO A 17 16.17 -14.28 17.01
CA PRO A 17 17.30 -13.65 16.32
C PRO A 17 17.01 -13.29 14.85
N LEU A 18 16.18 -14.07 14.16
CA LEU A 18 15.89 -13.88 12.72
C LEU A 18 15.11 -12.59 12.42
N ILE A 19 14.38 -12.07 13.40
CA ILE A 19 13.56 -10.86 13.27
C ILE A 19 14.11 -9.67 14.06
N ARG A 20 15.37 -9.73 14.48
CA ARG A 20 16.00 -8.61 15.20
C ARG A 20 16.32 -7.46 14.26
N LEU A 21 16.07 -6.27 14.77
CA LEU A 21 16.65 -5.04 14.25
C LEU A 21 18.14 -4.97 14.62
N SER A 22 18.92 -4.15 13.92
CA SER A 22 20.37 -4.09 14.09
C SER A 22 20.81 -3.51 15.44
N GLN A 23 19.92 -2.74 16.07
CA GLN A 23 20.14 -2.09 17.37
C GLN A 23 18.88 -2.22 18.23
N PRO A 24 19.02 -2.15 19.59
CA PRO A 24 17.87 -2.03 20.47
C PRO A 24 17.02 -0.79 20.10
N VAL A 25 15.70 -0.95 20.11
CA VAL A 25 14.77 0.11 19.71
C VAL A 25 14.31 0.89 20.94
N THR A 26 14.49 2.21 20.91
CA THR A 26 13.85 3.15 21.84
C THR A 26 13.05 4.13 21.03
N LEU A 27 11.73 4.12 21.19
CA LEU A 27 10.80 4.92 20.40
C LEU A 27 9.53 5.18 21.20
N ASP A 28 9.00 6.38 21.06
CA ASP A 28 7.74 6.80 21.67
C ASP A 28 6.76 7.29 20.63
N PHE A 29 5.48 7.02 20.83
CA PHE A 29 4.37 7.64 20.12
C PHE A 29 3.55 8.44 21.14
N LEU A 30 3.48 9.75 20.95
CA LEU A 30 2.72 10.61 21.83
C LEU A 30 1.29 10.76 21.32
N ASP A 31 0.35 11.00 22.22
CA ASP A 31 -1.05 11.23 21.85
C ASP A 31 -1.16 12.44 20.90
N GLY A 32 -1.95 12.27 19.82
CA GLY A 32 -2.11 13.26 18.76
C GLY A 32 -1.02 13.26 17.68
N GLU A 33 0.04 12.45 17.78
CA GLU A 33 1.01 12.31 16.70
C GLU A 33 0.50 11.35 15.62
N HIS A 34 0.68 11.74 14.35
CA HIS A 34 0.57 10.85 13.21
C HIS A 34 1.96 10.59 12.65
N ILE A 35 2.31 9.33 12.45
CA ILE A 35 3.71 8.93 12.23
C ILE A 35 3.87 8.22 10.89
N ALA A 36 4.92 8.57 10.15
CA ALA A 36 5.37 7.79 9.01
C ALA A 36 6.65 7.01 9.34
N VAL A 37 6.62 5.70 9.20
CA VAL A 37 7.80 4.82 9.22
C VAL A 37 8.27 4.66 7.79
N VAL A 38 9.44 5.21 7.46
CA VAL A 38 9.91 5.32 6.07
C VAL A 38 11.24 4.60 5.84
N GLY A 39 11.43 4.10 4.64
CA GLY A 39 12.70 3.46 4.25
C GLY A 39 12.53 2.53 3.06
N PRO A 40 13.61 2.08 2.43
CA PRO A 40 13.55 1.21 1.25
C PRO A 40 12.91 -0.16 1.57
N ASN A 41 12.53 -0.88 0.53
CA ASN A 41 12.05 -2.25 0.71
C ASN A 41 13.15 -3.12 1.34
N GLY A 42 12.77 -3.97 2.29
CA GLY A 42 13.74 -4.79 3.04
C GLY A 42 14.46 -4.07 4.19
N ALA A 43 14.27 -2.78 4.39
CA ALA A 43 14.92 -1.99 5.45
C ALA A 43 14.59 -2.43 6.88
N GLY A 44 13.54 -3.23 7.09
CA GLY A 44 13.13 -3.67 8.43
C GLY A 44 11.90 -2.97 9.00
N LYS A 45 11.18 -2.16 8.20
CA LYS A 45 9.97 -1.45 8.62
C LYS A 45 8.91 -2.38 9.24
N SER A 46 8.60 -3.49 8.55
CA SER A 46 7.63 -4.46 9.06
C SER A 46 8.11 -5.16 10.34
N LEU A 47 9.44 -5.36 10.51
CA LEU A 47 10.00 -5.87 11.77
C LEU A 47 9.80 -4.87 12.92
N LEU A 48 9.97 -3.58 12.66
CA LEU A 48 9.67 -2.54 13.64
C LEU A 48 8.19 -2.55 14.03
N VAL A 49 7.28 -2.62 13.05
CA VAL A 49 5.83 -2.68 13.31
C VAL A 49 5.47 -3.93 14.12
N ASP A 50 5.99 -5.09 13.76
CA ASP A 50 5.77 -6.34 14.50
C ASP A 50 6.27 -6.25 15.96
N LEU A 51 7.38 -5.51 16.20
CA LEU A 51 7.89 -5.25 17.54
C LEU A 51 6.97 -4.30 18.32
N LEU A 52 6.54 -3.20 17.70
CA LEU A 52 5.67 -2.18 18.31
C LEU A 52 4.25 -2.69 18.60
N THR A 53 3.76 -3.63 17.83
CA THR A 53 2.45 -4.26 18.05
C THR A 53 2.46 -5.38 19.07
N GLY A 54 3.66 -5.74 19.59
CA GLY A 54 3.81 -6.83 20.52
C GLY A 54 3.57 -8.23 19.92
N LYS A 55 3.59 -8.33 18.59
CA LYS A 55 3.39 -9.60 17.86
C LYS A 55 4.44 -10.65 18.26
N TYR A 56 5.64 -10.21 18.58
CA TYR A 56 6.72 -11.07 19.05
C TYR A 56 7.21 -10.64 20.43
N PRO A 57 7.51 -11.59 21.34
CA PRO A 57 8.00 -11.27 22.65
C PRO A 57 9.39 -10.63 22.59
N LEU A 58 9.63 -9.69 23.49
CA LEU A 58 10.95 -9.11 23.70
C LEU A 58 11.86 -10.10 24.43
N ARG A 59 13.16 -10.05 24.12
CA ARG A 59 14.24 -10.61 24.94
C ARG A 59 14.68 -9.61 26.00
N ASP A 60 14.89 -8.36 25.55
CA ASP A 60 15.37 -7.26 26.38
C ASP A 60 14.51 -6.02 26.11
N GLY A 61 14.48 -5.10 27.06
CA GLY A 61 13.71 -3.86 26.99
C GLY A 61 12.27 -4.02 27.47
N THR A 62 11.53 -2.93 27.41
CA THR A 62 10.11 -2.83 27.81
C THR A 62 9.27 -2.24 26.69
N LEU A 63 8.02 -2.67 26.61
CA LEU A 63 7.01 -2.14 25.69
C LEU A 63 5.75 -1.86 26.51
N THR A 64 5.33 -0.61 26.52
CA THR A 64 4.18 -0.14 27.30
C THR A 64 3.20 0.59 26.40
N TYR A 65 1.93 0.50 26.74
CA TYR A 65 0.84 1.15 26.05
C TYR A 65 -0.06 1.91 27.03
N ASP A 66 -0.60 3.03 26.56
CA ASP A 66 -1.67 3.77 27.24
C ASP A 66 -2.72 4.17 26.21
N PHE A 67 -3.78 3.39 26.12
CA PHE A 67 -4.83 3.57 25.14
C PHE A 67 -6.03 4.40 25.68
N ARG A 68 -5.86 5.10 26.79
CA ARG A 68 -6.92 6.00 27.26
C ARG A 68 -7.35 6.99 26.18
N PRO A 69 -8.63 7.28 26.00
CA PRO A 69 -9.78 6.90 26.81
C PRO A 69 -10.42 5.53 26.49
N SER A 70 -9.77 4.66 25.68
CA SER A 70 -10.31 3.33 25.39
C SER A 70 -10.57 2.54 26.68
N VAL A 71 -11.70 1.82 26.73
CA VAL A 71 -12.08 0.96 27.85
C VAL A 71 -11.15 -0.25 27.94
N THR A 72 -10.74 -0.78 26.79
CA THR A 72 -9.80 -1.90 26.72
C THR A 72 -8.37 -1.38 26.58
N GLN A 73 -7.42 -2.00 27.31
CA GLN A 73 -6.02 -1.59 27.30
C GLN A 73 -5.13 -2.64 26.62
N THR A 74 -5.70 -3.50 25.78
CA THR A 74 -4.92 -4.51 25.04
C THR A 74 -4.45 -3.96 23.70
N ALA A 75 -3.26 -4.34 23.26
CA ALA A 75 -2.77 -3.98 21.93
C ALA A 75 -3.66 -4.57 20.83
N TYR A 76 -4.20 -5.77 21.05
CA TYR A 76 -5.09 -6.43 20.10
C TYR A 76 -6.34 -5.62 19.77
N ASP A 77 -6.97 -5.01 20.76
CA ASP A 77 -8.19 -4.22 20.57
C ASP A 77 -7.88 -2.84 19.97
N ASN A 78 -6.79 -2.23 20.42
CA ASN A 78 -6.49 -0.83 20.15
C ASN A 78 -5.53 -0.58 18.99
N ILE A 79 -4.73 -1.56 18.57
CA ILE A 79 -3.83 -1.43 17.43
C ILE A 79 -4.38 -2.30 16.30
N LYS A 80 -4.69 -1.68 15.16
CA LYS A 80 -5.08 -2.42 13.96
C LYS A 80 -4.06 -2.19 12.86
N TYR A 81 -3.68 -3.28 12.20
CA TYR A 81 -2.70 -3.29 11.13
C TYR A 81 -3.36 -3.73 9.83
N ILE A 82 -3.21 -2.92 8.77
CA ILE A 82 -3.67 -3.22 7.43
C ILE A 82 -2.45 -3.25 6.50
N ALA A 83 -2.15 -4.43 5.96
CA ALA A 83 -1.22 -4.57 4.85
C ALA A 83 -2.02 -4.52 3.54
N PHE A 84 -1.85 -3.46 2.78
CA PHE A 84 -2.45 -3.36 1.44
C PHE A 84 -1.58 -4.14 0.44
N ARG A 85 -1.61 -5.45 0.59
CA ARG A 85 -1.22 -6.36 -0.48
C ARG A 85 -2.46 -6.62 -1.31
N ASP A 86 -2.31 -7.08 -2.55
CA ASP A 86 -3.46 -7.46 -3.40
C ASP A 86 -4.17 -8.72 -2.85
N THR A 87 -4.51 -8.69 -1.57
CA THR A 87 -5.09 -9.79 -0.83
C THR A 87 -6.43 -9.36 -0.24
N TYR A 88 -7.43 -10.22 -0.32
CA TYR A 88 -8.79 -9.98 0.20
C TYR A 88 -8.91 -10.24 1.71
N GLY A 89 -7.78 -10.36 2.42
CA GLY A 89 -7.71 -10.60 3.86
C GLY A 89 -8.03 -12.05 4.23
N SER A 90 -8.77 -12.28 5.31
CA SER A 90 -9.17 -13.65 5.71
C SER A 90 -10.10 -14.35 4.71
N ALA A 91 -10.72 -13.60 3.80
CA ALA A 91 -11.48 -14.18 2.69
C ALA A 91 -10.57 -14.78 1.61
N ASP A 92 -9.29 -14.37 1.55
CA ASP A 92 -8.32 -14.90 0.57
C ASP A 92 -7.91 -16.34 0.78
N ALA A 93 -8.04 -16.86 1.99
CA ALA A 93 -7.74 -18.28 2.25
C ALA A 93 -8.57 -19.23 1.37
N ASN A 94 -9.72 -18.75 0.87
CA ASN A 94 -10.65 -19.52 0.06
C ASN A 94 -10.79 -19.03 -1.38
N TYR A 95 -10.30 -17.82 -1.71
CA TYR A 95 -10.51 -17.20 -3.03
C TYR A 95 -9.19 -16.69 -3.62
N TYR A 96 -8.46 -17.56 -4.33
CA TYR A 96 -7.22 -17.22 -5.03
C TYR A 96 -7.48 -16.24 -6.18
N TYR A 97 -6.50 -15.37 -6.46
CA TYR A 97 -6.50 -14.40 -7.58
C TYR A 97 -6.80 -15.04 -8.94
N GLN A 98 -6.44 -16.32 -9.13
CA GLN A 98 -6.77 -17.10 -10.32
C GLN A 98 -8.27 -17.35 -10.51
N GLN A 99 -9.08 -17.30 -9.46
CA GLN A 99 -10.54 -17.49 -9.53
C GLN A 99 -11.30 -16.30 -10.11
N ARG A 100 -10.68 -15.11 -10.16
CA ARG A 100 -11.26 -13.96 -10.88
C ARG A 100 -11.54 -14.24 -12.37
N TRP A 101 -10.85 -15.20 -12.94
CA TRP A 101 -10.95 -15.58 -14.36
C TRP A 101 -11.85 -16.78 -14.58
N ASN A 102 -12.19 -17.53 -13.53
CA ASN A 102 -13.07 -18.69 -13.61
C ASN A 102 -14.47 -18.33 -13.08
N ALA A 103 -15.38 -17.98 -13.98
CA ALA A 103 -16.73 -17.47 -13.68
C ALA A 103 -17.63 -18.44 -12.88
N HIS A 104 -17.24 -19.69 -12.67
CA HIS A 104 -18.11 -20.72 -12.08
C HIS A 104 -18.11 -20.76 -10.54
N ASP A 105 -17.11 -20.19 -9.85
CA ASP A 105 -16.99 -20.25 -8.37
C ASP A 105 -17.52 -19.00 -7.65
N GLN A 106 -18.27 -18.13 -8.35
CA GLN A 106 -18.74 -16.85 -7.79
C GLN A 106 -19.98 -17.01 -6.89
N GLU A 107 -20.64 -18.15 -6.88
CA GLU A 107 -21.93 -18.31 -6.16
C GLU A 107 -21.78 -18.20 -4.65
N ASP A 108 -20.66 -18.66 -4.08
CA ASP A 108 -20.44 -18.71 -2.62
C ASP A 108 -19.68 -17.49 -2.03
N ALA A 109 -19.27 -16.49 -2.85
CA ALA A 109 -18.55 -15.34 -2.34
C ALA A 109 -19.46 -14.43 -1.50
N PRO A 110 -19.04 -14.05 -0.26
CA PRO A 110 -19.86 -13.26 0.63
C PRO A 110 -20.06 -11.82 0.12
N MET A 111 -21.20 -11.23 0.49
CA MET A 111 -21.47 -9.82 0.22
C MET A 111 -20.73 -8.91 1.20
N VAL A 112 -20.46 -7.69 0.79
CA VAL A 112 -19.81 -6.67 1.63
C VAL A 112 -20.55 -6.47 2.94
N ARG A 113 -21.90 -6.40 2.92
CA ARG A 113 -22.73 -6.25 4.12
C ARG A 113 -22.53 -7.37 5.14
N GLU A 114 -22.38 -8.61 4.69
CA GLU A 114 -22.20 -9.76 5.57
C GLU A 114 -20.85 -9.72 6.28
N LEU A 115 -19.82 -9.22 5.59
CA LEU A 115 -18.46 -9.13 6.11
C LEU A 115 -18.23 -7.93 7.04
N LEU A 116 -19.08 -6.91 6.99
CA LEU A 116 -19.03 -5.78 7.95
C LEU A 116 -19.52 -6.20 9.34
N GLY A 117 -20.39 -7.22 9.41
CA GLY A 117 -20.93 -7.74 10.67
C GLY A 117 -21.85 -6.75 11.42
N GLU A 118 -22.19 -7.10 12.66
CA GLU A 118 -22.94 -6.25 13.54
C GLU A 118 -22.06 -5.14 14.12
N VAL A 119 -22.53 -3.91 14.03
CA VAL A 119 -21.82 -2.71 14.53
C VAL A 119 -22.54 -2.19 15.77
N LYS A 120 -21.81 -2.01 16.86
CA LYS A 120 -22.37 -1.53 18.13
C LYS A 120 -22.61 -0.03 18.13
N ASP A 121 -21.82 0.73 17.42
CA ASP A 121 -21.89 2.19 17.32
C ASP A 121 -22.45 2.60 15.94
N GLU A 122 -23.77 2.79 15.87
CA GLU A 122 -24.44 3.20 14.63
C GLU A 122 -24.05 4.61 14.19
N ALA A 123 -23.67 5.51 15.12
CA ALA A 123 -23.23 6.85 14.76
C ALA A 123 -21.87 6.82 14.05
N LEU A 124 -20.92 6.05 14.59
CA LEU A 124 -19.62 5.83 13.94
C LEU A 124 -19.80 5.13 12.59
N LYS A 125 -20.68 4.14 12.51
CA LYS A 125 -20.98 3.43 11.26
C LYS A 125 -21.48 4.39 10.19
N GLN A 126 -22.47 5.24 10.51
CA GLN A 126 -23.00 6.19 9.54
C GLN A 126 -21.92 7.18 9.07
N GLN A 127 -21.11 7.71 9.99
CA GLN A 127 -20.00 8.60 9.63
C GLN A 127 -18.99 7.94 8.69
N LEU A 128 -18.63 6.68 8.93
CA LEU A 128 -17.70 5.95 8.07
C LEU A 128 -18.33 5.59 6.73
N PHE A 129 -19.61 5.24 6.70
CA PHE A 129 -20.34 4.93 5.47
C PHE A 129 -20.42 6.15 4.56
N ASP A 130 -20.75 7.32 5.11
CA ASP A 130 -20.79 8.58 4.38
C ASP A 130 -19.38 8.97 3.88
N LEU A 131 -18.37 8.85 4.75
CA LEU A 131 -16.99 9.20 4.43
C LEU A 131 -16.42 8.36 3.28
N PHE A 132 -16.64 7.05 3.32
CA PHE A 132 -16.12 6.11 2.34
C PHE A 132 -17.07 5.83 1.18
N ARG A 133 -18.33 6.31 1.26
CA ARG A 133 -19.43 6.00 0.33
C ARG A 133 -19.61 4.49 0.19
N ILE A 134 -19.92 3.83 1.31
CA ILE A 134 -20.01 2.36 1.37
C ILE A 134 -21.33 1.81 0.86
N GLU A 135 -22.44 2.55 0.98
CA GLU A 135 -23.79 2.06 0.62
C GLU A 135 -23.86 1.42 -0.78
N PRO A 136 -23.29 2.01 -1.86
CA PRO A 136 -23.37 1.41 -3.20
C PRO A 136 -22.63 0.08 -3.34
N MET A 137 -21.79 -0.27 -2.35
CA MET A 137 -21.00 -1.50 -2.38
C MET A 137 -21.60 -2.62 -1.54
N LEU A 138 -22.59 -2.34 -0.66
CA LEU A 138 -23.11 -3.30 0.31
C LEU A 138 -23.66 -4.59 -0.33
N ASP A 139 -24.27 -4.47 -1.50
CA ASP A 139 -24.86 -5.57 -2.25
C ASP A 139 -23.91 -6.18 -3.29
N LYS A 140 -22.64 -5.75 -3.30
CA LYS A 140 -21.61 -6.38 -4.13
C LYS A 140 -20.97 -7.54 -3.40
N LYS A 141 -20.62 -8.59 -4.16
CA LYS A 141 -19.74 -9.63 -3.66
C LYS A 141 -18.32 -9.08 -3.50
N ILE A 142 -17.60 -9.50 -2.45
CA ILE A 142 -16.26 -9.00 -2.12
C ILE A 142 -15.27 -9.14 -3.28
N ILE A 143 -15.37 -10.22 -4.05
CA ILE A 143 -14.52 -10.50 -5.21
C ILE A 143 -14.75 -9.56 -6.39
N LEU A 144 -15.89 -8.86 -6.44
CA LEU A 144 -16.25 -7.92 -7.51
C LEU A 144 -15.82 -6.48 -7.19
N LEU A 145 -15.25 -6.23 -6.02
CA LEU A 145 -14.76 -4.91 -5.67
C LEU A 145 -13.51 -4.56 -6.48
N SER A 146 -13.46 -3.33 -6.97
CA SER A 146 -12.22 -2.74 -7.48
C SER A 146 -11.19 -2.60 -6.36
N SER A 147 -9.91 -2.43 -6.69
CA SER A 147 -8.85 -2.23 -5.69
C SER A 147 -9.14 -1.05 -4.75
N GLY A 148 -9.71 0.04 -5.27
CA GLY A 148 -10.11 1.19 -4.47
C GLY A 148 -11.31 0.89 -3.56
N GLU A 149 -12.34 0.19 -4.05
CA GLU A 149 -13.49 -0.22 -3.26
C GLU A 149 -13.09 -1.21 -2.15
N LEU A 150 -12.21 -2.15 -2.46
CA LEU A 150 -11.69 -3.10 -1.48
C LEU A 150 -10.95 -2.38 -0.33
N ARG A 151 -10.13 -1.36 -0.64
CA ARG A 151 -9.44 -0.57 0.39
C ARG A 151 -10.40 0.21 1.26
N LYS A 152 -11.42 0.84 0.67
CA LYS A 152 -12.49 1.52 1.42
C LYS A 152 -13.20 0.55 2.37
N PHE A 153 -13.54 -0.63 1.88
CA PHE A 153 -14.15 -1.68 2.70
C PHE A 153 -13.23 -2.11 3.85
N GLN A 154 -11.96 -2.41 3.59
CA GLN A 154 -11.00 -2.81 4.61
C GLN A 154 -10.82 -1.73 5.69
N LEU A 155 -10.70 -0.46 5.28
CA LEU A 155 -10.61 0.66 6.20
C LEU A 155 -11.88 0.80 7.04
N THR A 156 -13.05 0.79 6.41
CA THR A 156 -14.34 0.87 7.13
C THR A 156 -14.46 -0.26 8.16
N LYS A 157 -14.26 -1.50 7.74
CA LYS A 157 -14.34 -2.66 8.63
C LYS A 157 -13.39 -2.54 9.83
N THR A 158 -12.18 -2.06 9.60
CA THR A 158 -11.19 -1.88 10.66
C THR A 158 -11.56 -0.73 11.59
N LEU A 159 -11.99 0.40 11.06
CA LEU A 159 -12.36 1.59 11.85
C LEU A 159 -13.62 1.39 12.66
N LEU A 160 -14.55 0.52 12.22
CA LEU A 160 -15.73 0.13 13.02
C LEU A 160 -15.35 -0.55 14.34
N THR A 161 -14.12 -1.02 14.52
CA THR A 161 -13.61 -1.51 15.81
C THR A 161 -13.11 -0.39 16.73
N ALA A 162 -13.19 0.88 16.30
CA ALA A 162 -12.73 2.08 17.03
C ALA A 162 -11.29 1.96 17.60
N PRO A 163 -10.28 1.63 16.80
CA PRO A 163 -8.91 1.47 17.28
C PRO A 163 -8.31 2.82 17.71
N ARG A 164 -7.36 2.79 18.65
CA ARG A 164 -6.55 3.96 19.03
C ARG A 164 -5.41 4.21 18.03
N ILE A 165 -4.83 3.15 17.47
CA ILE A 165 -3.75 3.21 16.50
C ILE A 165 -4.13 2.40 15.26
N LEU A 166 -4.12 3.04 14.11
CA LEU A 166 -4.29 2.41 12.81
C LEU A 166 -2.95 2.43 12.06
N ILE A 167 -2.37 1.25 11.84
CA ILE A 167 -1.14 1.09 11.07
C ILE A 167 -1.48 0.63 9.67
N MET A 168 -1.00 1.34 8.66
CA MET A 168 -1.22 1.02 7.25
C MET A 168 0.12 0.81 6.54
N ASP A 169 0.33 -0.38 5.98
CA ASP A 169 1.56 -0.73 5.27
C ASP A 169 1.38 -0.52 3.77
N ASN A 170 2.12 0.44 3.24
CA ASN A 170 2.14 0.83 1.83
C ASN A 170 0.72 1.09 1.24
N PRO A 171 -0.11 1.95 1.85
CA PRO A 171 -1.50 2.12 1.46
C PRO A 171 -1.70 2.66 0.03
N PHE A 172 -0.68 3.25 -0.56
CA PHE A 172 -0.75 3.92 -1.87
C PHE A 172 -0.26 3.05 -3.05
N ILE A 173 0.33 1.89 -2.78
CA ILE A 173 0.84 0.99 -3.83
C ILE A 173 -0.32 0.44 -4.67
N GLY A 174 -0.14 0.44 -6.00
CA GLY A 174 -1.10 -0.15 -6.95
C GLY A 174 -2.38 0.67 -7.15
N LEU A 175 -2.46 1.90 -6.62
CA LEU A 175 -3.54 2.83 -6.91
C LEU A 175 -3.22 3.69 -8.13
N ASP A 176 -4.25 3.96 -8.94
CA ASP A 176 -4.21 5.06 -9.90
C ASP A 176 -4.24 6.42 -9.19
N ALA A 177 -3.91 7.49 -9.90
CA ALA A 177 -3.80 8.83 -9.35
C ALA A 177 -5.10 9.29 -8.66
N ALA A 178 -6.25 9.09 -9.29
CA ALA A 178 -7.54 9.52 -8.74
C ALA A 178 -7.91 8.79 -7.45
N THR A 179 -7.68 7.47 -7.40
CA THR A 179 -7.93 6.66 -6.20
C THR A 179 -6.95 7.01 -5.07
N ARG A 180 -5.70 7.33 -5.43
CA ARG A 180 -4.68 7.78 -4.48
C ARG A 180 -5.06 9.11 -3.85
N ASP A 181 -5.46 10.12 -4.63
CA ASP A 181 -5.89 11.43 -4.15
C ASP A 181 -7.10 11.33 -3.23
N LEU A 182 -8.05 10.46 -3.61
CA LEU A 182 -9.20 10.16 -2.76
C LEU A 182 -8.78 9.57 -1.41
N LEU A 183 -7.84 8.62 -1.41
CA LEU A 183 -7.33 8.02 -0.17
C LEU A 183 -6.61 9.05 0.70
N PHE A 184 -5.80 9.94 0.11
CA PHE A 184 -5.19 11.05 0.85
C PHE A 184 -6.24 11.93 1.54
N THR A 185 -7.27 12.35 0.80
CA THR A 185 -8.38 13.16 1.36
C THR A 185 -9.10 12.46 2.51
N VAL A 186 -9.32 11.16 2.39
CA VAL A 186 -9.96 10.36 3.44
C VAL A 186 -9.07 10.27 4.67
N LEU A 187 -7.77 10.01 4.49
CA LEU A 187 -6.82 9.91 5.61
C LEU A 187 -6.66 11.26 6.34
N GLU A 188 -6.67 12.38 5.62
CA GLU A 188 -6.66 13.72 6.23
C GLU A 188 -7.89 13.95 7.12
N LYS A 189 -9.07 13.51 6.69
CA LYS A 189 -10.28 13.60 7.51
C LYS A 189 -10.20 12.67 8.73
N LEU A 190 -9.69 11.45 8.57
CA LEU A 190 -9.50 10.51 9.68
C LEU A 190 -8.47 11.04 10.70
N ALA A 191 -7.43 11.72 10.26
CA ALA A 191 -6.43 12.33 11.13
C ALA A 191 -6.99 13.45 12.02
N GLN A 192 -8.17 13.99 11.69
CA GLN A 192 -8.87 14.98 12.53
C GLN A 192 -9.65 14.34 13.68
N LEU A 193 -9.81 13.01 13.68
CA LEU A 193 -10.45 12.28 14.78
C LEU A 193 -9.51 12.24 15.99
N ALA A 194 -9.82 12.97 17.03
CA ALA A 194 -8.99 13.15 18.23
C ALA A 194 -8.58 11.84 18.92
N SER A 195 -9.33 10.76 18.69
CA SER A 195 -9.07 9.46 19.31
C SER A 195 -8.28 8.49 18.45
N LEU A 196 -7.96 8.84 17.19
CA LEU A 196 -7.28 7.96 16.24
C LEU A 196 -5.88 8.47 15.93
N GLN A 197 -4.89 7.64 16.16
CA GLN A 197 -3.51 7.85 15.72
C GLN A 197 -3.23 7.02 14.46
N ILE A 198 -2.71 7.65 13.41
CA ILE A 198 -2.40 6.99 12.15
C ILE A 198 -0.89 6.78 12.04
N VAL A 199 -0.50 5.55 11.72
CA VAL A 199 0.89 5.18 11.42
C VAL A 199 0.94 4.66 9.99
N LEU A 200 1.71 5.34 9.13
CA LEU A 200 1.94 4.90 7.76
C LEU A 200 3.31 4.25 7.64
N VAL A 201 3.37 3.08 7.03
CA VAL A 201 4.63 2.43 6.66
C VAL A 201 4.83 2.64 5.17
N LEU A 202 5.86 3.39 4.78
CA LEU A 202 6.03 3.86 3.41
C LEU A 202 7.40 3.46 2.86
N SER A 203 7.42 3.09 1.58
CA SER A 203 8.66 2.79 0.85
C SER A 203 9.12 3.94 -0.03
N MET A 204 8.23 4.89 -0.32
CA MET A 204 8.49 6.10 -1.10
C MET A 204 8.21 7.33 -0.25
N LEU A 205 9.06 8.33 -0.35
CA LEU A 205 8.99 9.55 0.45
C LEU A 205 7.97 10.55 -0.08
N ASP A 206 7.71 10.53 -1.38
CA ASP A 206 6.66 11.33 -2.02
C ASP A 206 5.25 10.97 -1.53
N ASP A 207 5.13 9.83 -0.84
CA ASP A 207 3.88 9.34 -0.28
C ASP A 207 3.59 9.83 1.14
N ILE A 208 4.44 10.70 1.74
CA ILE A 208 4.22 11.20 3.11
C ILE A 208 3.17 12.32 3.10
N PRO A 209 1.93 12.06 3.57
CA PRO A 209 0.87 13.05 3.59
C PRO A 209 1.18 14.26 4.49
N SER A 210 0.46 15.37 4.24
CA SER A 210 0.63 16.63 5.00
C SER A 210 0.24 16.49 6.48
N PHE A 211 -0.73 15.64 6.81
CA PHE A 211 -1.19 15.42 8.19
C PHE A 211 -0.20 14.63 9.06
N ILE A 212 0.79 13.97 8.47
CA ILE A 212 1.85 13.30 9.24
C ILE A 212 2.65 14.35 10.01
N THR A 213 2.78 14.13 11.30
CA THR A 213 3.50 15.04 12.22
C THR A 213 4.97 14.67 12.34
N HIS A 214 5.26 13.36 12.44
CA HIS A 214 6.61 12.85 12.68
C HIS A 214 6.98 11.71 11.72
N VAL A 215 8.27 11.57 11.51
CA VAL A 215 8.85 10.54 10.66
C VAL A 215 9.88 9.72 11.44
N VAL A 216 9.83 8.41 11.28
CA VAL A 216 10.80 7.44 11.80
C VAL A 216 11.48 6.77 10.62
N PRO A 217 12.73 7.14 10.28
CA PRO A 217 13.46 6.49 9.21
C PRO A 217 13.96 5.11 9.64
N VAL A 218 13.90 4.15 8.73
CA VAL A 218 14.43 2.78 8.95
C VAL A 218 15.29 2.41 7.76
N ASP A 219 16.54 2.08 8.00
CA ASP A 219 17.48 1.63 6.97
C ASP A 219 18.38 0.50 7.49
N ASN A 220 18.62 -0.51 6.67
CA ASN A 220 19.47 -1.65 7.01
C ASN A 220 19.17 -2.27 8.38
N LYS A 221 17.87 -2.39 8.72
CA LYS A 221 17.36 -2.84 10.03
C LYS A 221 17.73 -1.92 11.21
N ALA A 222 18.27 -0.71 10.96
CA ALA A 222 18.48 0.31 11.97
C ALA A 222 17.28 1.26 11.99
N VAL A 223 16.78 1.55 13.20
CA VAL A 223 15.71 2.52 13.42
C VAL A 223 16.34 3.85 13.78
N GLY A 224 16.10 4.87 12.96
CA GLY A 224 16.58 6.22 13.21
C GLY A 224 15.74 6.95 14.27
N LYS A 225 16.17 8.15 14.63
CA LYS A 225 15.43 9.01 15.56
C LYS A 225 14.10 9.44 14.95
N LYS A 226 13.03 9.43 15.75
CA LYS A 226 11.79 10.13 15.42
C LYS A 226 12.08 11.62 15.30
N MET A 227 11.63 12.25 14.24
CA MET A 227 11.80 13.68 13.99
C MET A 227 10.54 14.29 13.38
N GLU A 228 10.36 15.58 13.52
CA GLU A 228 9.27 16.29 12.87
C GLU A 228 9.32 16.12 11.35
N ARG A 229 8.13 15.97 10.72
CA ARG A 229 8.02 15.79 9.27
C ARG A 229 8.74 16.89 8.48
N ALA A 230 8.60 18.17 8.90
CA ALA A 230 9.22 19.28 8.20
C ALA A 230 10.76 19.18 8.20
N ALA A 231 11.35 18.85 9.35
CA ALA A 231 12.80 18.68 9.50
C ALA A 231 13.30 17.47 8.68
N TYR A 232 12.54 16.37 8.68
CA TYR A 232 12.87 15.19 7.88
C TYR A 232 12.85 15.49 6.37
N MET A 233 11.80 16.16 5.87
CA MET A 233 11.67 16.50 4.46
C MET A 233 12.75 17.47 3.98
N GLN A 234 13.20 18.38 4.86
CA GLN A 234 14.31 19.27 4.54
C GLN A 234 15.64 18.49 4.43
N ALA A 235 15.97 17.69 5.44
CA ALA A 235 17.18 16.88 5.44
C ALA A 235 17.23 15.90 4.24
N PHE A 236 16.08 15.34 3.88
CA PHE A 236 15.98 14.46 2.71
C PHE A 236 16.27 15.20 1.41
N ARG A 237 15.68 16.37 1.17
CA ARG A 237 15.94 17.18 -0.03
C ARG A 237 17.41 17.53 -0.18
N GLU A 238 18.07 17.87 0.93
CA GLU A 238 19.51 18.17 0.93
C GLU A 238 20.35 16.94 0.54
N GLN A 239 20.00 15.78 1.08
CA GLN A 239 20.68 14.52 0.73
C GLN A 239 20.39 14.05 -0.70
N ASP A 240 19.17 14.24 -1.17
CA ASP A 240 18.75 13.85 -2.52
C ASP A 240 19.45 14.71 -3.58
N ALA A 241 19.61 16.00 -3.32
CA ALA A 241 20.39 16.90 -4.17
C ALA A 241 21.85 16.45 -4.29
N ILE A 242 22.49 16.08 -3.17
CA ILE A 242 23.88 15.59 -3.14
C ILE A 242 23.98 14.24 -3.90
N ARG A 243 23.00 13.35 -3.71
CA ARG A 243 22.95 12.07 -4.45
C ARG A 243 22.75 12.29 -5.94
N ALA A 244 21.85 13.17 -6.35
CA ALA A 244 21.59 13.45 -7.75
C ALA A 244 22.84 13.95 -8.48
N GLU A 245 23.68 14.76 -7.81
CA GLU A 245 24.97 15.19 -8.36
C GLU A 245 25.98 14.02 -8.49
N ALA A 246 26.06 13.14 -7.49
CA ALA A 246 26.93 11.98 -7.51
C ALA A 246 26.46 10.93 -8.53
N ASP A 247 25.16 10.68 -8.62
CA ASP A 247 24.54 9.72 -9.53
C ASP A 247 24.64 10.19 -11.00
N ALA A 248 24.63 11.50 -11.28
CA ALA A 248 24.78 12.03 -12.63
C ALA A 248 26.14 11.63 -13.26
N VAL A 249 27.19 11.57 -12.47
CA VAL A 249 28.53 11.12 -12.92
C VAL A 249 28.54 9.61 -13.15
N SER A 250 28.01 8.83 -12.23
CA SER A 250 27.92 7.38 -12.32
C SER A 250 26.97 6.89 -13.42
N PHE A 251 25.89 7.64 -13.67
CA PHE A 251 24.91 7.30 -14.69
C PHE A 251 25.47 7.38 -16.11
N SER A 252 26.33 8.35 -16.38
CA SER A 252 27.00 8.46 -17.72
C SER A 252 27.91 7.28 -18.01
N GLU A 253 28.64 6.79 -17.01
CA GLU A 253 29.50 5.61 -17.16
C GLU A 253 28.66 4.32 -17.34
N LEU A 254 27.58 4.18 -16.56
CA LEU A 254 26.67 3.05 -16.66
C LEU A 254 25.96 3.05 -18.02
N GLN A 255 25.52 4.20 -18.50
CA GLN A 255 24.92 4.36 -19.82
C GLN A 255 25.83 3.93 -20.93
N GLN A 256 27.13 4.33 -20.89
CA GLN A 256 28.11 3.90 -21.86
C GLN A 256 28.34 2.39 -21.82
N ARG A 257 28.46 1.81 -20.61
CA ARG A 257 28.58 0.35 -20.46
C ARG A 257 27.37 -0.42 -20.99
N VAL A 258 26.15 0.12 -20.84
CA VAL A 258 24.93 -0.50 -21.40
C VAL A 258 24.93 -0.40 -22.93
N ILE A 259 25.37 0.73 -23.49
CA ILE A 259 25.50 0.91 -24.96
C ILE A 259 26.52 -0.06 -25.55
N ASP A 260 27.62 -0.29 -24.83
CA ASP A 260 28.74 -1.15 -25.26
C ASP A 260 28.47 -2.67 -25.06
N LEU A 261 27.30 -3.03 -24.45
CA LEU A 261 26.91 -4.44 -24.34
C LEU A 261 26.74 -5.06 -25.75
N PRO A 262 27.26 -6.26 -25.98
CA PRO A 262 27.07 -6.97 -27.25
C PRO A 262 25.59 -7.45 -27.30
N TYR A 263 24.78 -6.66 -27.96
CA TYR A 263 23.41 -7.12 -28.30
C TYR A 263 23.55 -8.04 -29.53
N GLU A 264 23.06 -9.26 -29.43
CA GLU A 264 22.91 -10.11 -30.60
C GLU A 264 22.00 -9.38 -31.60
N ASN A 265 22.57 -9.07 -32.77
CA ASN A 265 21.78 -8.57 -33.88
C ASN A 265 20.86 -9.70 -34.33
N THR A 266 19.65 -9.73 -33.76
CA THR A 266 18.60 -10.55 -34.31
C THR A 266 18.33 -10.06 -35.72
N ASN A 267 18.45 -10.93 -36.73
CA ASN A 267 18.19 -10.66 -38.18
C ASN A 267 16.69 -10.32 -38.42
N PHE A 268 16.09 -9.57 -37.52
CA PHE A 268 14.70 -9.12 -37.61
C PHE A 268 14.66 -7.92 -38.56
N THR A 269 14.11 -8.10 -39.75
CA THR A 269 14.09 -7.10 -40.82
C THR A 269 12.83 -6.21 -40.78
N SER A 270 11.85 -6.49 -39.89
CA SER A 270 10.63 -5.70 -39.80
C SER A 270 10.85 -4.42 -39.00
N ASP A 271 10.36 -3.30 -39.53
CA ASP A 271 10.29 -2.03 -38.81
C ASP A 271 9.13 -2.00 -37.80
N GLU A 272 8.10 -2.83 -38.01
CA GLU A 272 6.96 -2.99 -37.10
C GLU A 272 7.24 -4.13 -36.12
N VAL A 273 7.22 -3.83 -34.81
CA VAL A 273 7.42 -4.80 -33.73
C VAL A 273 6.09 -5.37 -33.26
N VAL A 274 5.08 -4.52 -33.16
CA VAL A 274 3.69 -4.91 -32.81
C VAL A 274 2.75 -4.23 -33.77
N ARG A 275 1.78 -4.98 -34.27
CA ARG A 275 0.66 -4.45 -35.05
C ARG A 275 -0.64 -5.08 -34.60
N LEU A 276 -1.53 -4.28 -34.04
CA LEU A 276 -2.91 -4.64 -33.74
C LEU A 276 -3.82 -3.92 -34.73
N ASN A 277 -4.75 -4.64 -35.33
CA ASN A 277 -5.65 -4.09 -36.32
C ASN A 277 -7.10 -4.42 -35.90
N LYS A 278 -7.86 -3.38 -35.53
CA LYS A 278 -9.27 -3.45 -35.08
C LYS A 278 -9.52 -4.53 -34.02
N VAL A 279 -8.58 -4.66 -33.09
CA VAL A 279 -8.66 -5.70 -32.06
C VAL A 279 -9.71 -5.33 -31.04
N SER A 280 -10.61 -6.27 -30.75
CA SER A 280 -11.62 -6.15 -29.73
C SER A 280 -11.50 -7.30 -28.75
N ILE A 281 -11.50 -7.01 -27.44
CA ILE A 281 -11.51 -8.02 -26.36
C ILE A 281 -12.76 -7.83 -25.53
N ARG A 282 -13.49 -8.91 -25.34
CA ARG A 282 -14.71 -8.94 -24.54
C ARG A 282 -14.66 -10.12 -23.58
N TYR A 283 -14.97 -9.86 -22.31
CA TYR A 283 -15.20 -10.87 -21.30
C TYR A 283 -16.65 -10.79 -20.87
N ASP A 284 -17.39 -11.87 -21.06
CA ASP A 284 -18.83 -11.95 -20.86
C ASP A 284 -19.56 -10.78 -21.56
N ASP A 285 -20.26 -9.95 -20.82
CA ASP A 285 -20.97 -8.77 -21.34
C ASP A 285 -20.14 -7.48 -21.34
N ARG A 286 -18.88 -7.53 -20.88
CA ARG A 286 -18.03 -6.34 -20.79
C ARG A 286 -16.99 -6.31 -21.91
N THR A 287 -17.07 -5.30 -22.77
CA THR A 287 -16.01 -5.00 -23.74
C THR A 287 -14.88 -4.25 -23.04
N ILE A 288 -13.67 -4.80 -23.08
CA ILE A 288 -12.46 -4.21 -22.48
C ILE A 288 -11.69 -3.39 -23.51
N LEU A 289 -11.49 -3.94 -24.70
CA LEU A 289 -10.89 -3.25 -25.84
C LEU A 289 -11.87 -3.28 -27.00
N LYS A 290 -12.01 -2.17 -27.72
CA LYS A 290 -12.94 -2.05 -28.83
C LYS A 290 -12.23 -1.47 -30.04
N GLU A 291 -12.16 -2.26 -31.12
CA GLU A 291 -11.64 -1.86 -32.44
C GLU A 291 -10.30 -1.11 -32.34
N LEU A 292 -9.38 -1.62 -31.53
CA LEU A 292 -8.09 -0.98 -31.28
C LEU A 292 -7.15 -1.20 -32.47
N ASP A 293 -6.72 -0.11 -33.06
CA ASP A 293 -5.60 -0.08 -34.00
C ASP A 293 -4.36 0.46 -33.29
N TRP A 294 -3.29 -0.30 -33.28
CA TRP A 294 -2.05 0.12 -32.64
C TRP A 294 -0.84 -0.49 -33.31
N THR A 295 0.13 0.35 -33.63
CA THR A 295 1.41 -0.07 -34.25
C THR A 295 2.56 0.45 -33.40
N VAL A 296 3.50 -0.44 -33.09
CA VAL A 296 4.76 -0.11 -32.42
C VAL A 296 5.90 -0.36 -33.39
N LEU A 297 6.69 0.66 -33.63
CA LEU A 297 7.88 0.58 -34.50
C LEU A 297 9.11 0.26 -33.68
N ARG A 298 10.12 -0.31 -34.34
CA ARG A 298 11.43 -0.62 -33.75
C ARG A 298 12.04 0.65 -33.15
N GLY A 299 12.58 0.51 -31.94
CA GLY A 299 13.21 1.60 -31.20
C GLY A 299 12.25 2.57 -30.51
N GLN A 300 10.95 2.48 -30.73
CA GLN A 300 9.98 3.26 -29.96
C GLN A 300 9.88 2.79 -28.52
N LYS A 301 9.72 3.74 -27.59
CA LYS A 301 9.48 3.52 -26.18
C LYS A 301 8.10 4.08 -25.84
N TRP A 302 7.23 3.22 -25.37
CA TRP A 302 5.84 3.58 -25.06
C TRP A 302 5.57 3.52 -23.55
N ALA A 303 4.89 4.53 -23.05
CA ALA A 303 4.33 4.51 -21.68
C ALA A 303 2.82 4.25 -21.78
N LEU A 304 2.36 3.13 -21.19
CA LEU A 304 0.95 2.79 -21.12
C LEU A 304 0.39 3.27 -19.78
N SER A 305 -0.47 4.30 -19.83
CA SER A 305 -1.10 4.90 -18.66
C SER A 305 -2.62 4.84 -18.74
N GLY A 306 -3.29 4.99 -17.61
CA GLY A 306 -4.76 4.99 -17.51
C GLY A 306 -5.22 4.47 -16.15
N GLU A 307 -6.52 4.61 -15.89
CA GLU A 307 -7.17 4.17 -14.65
C GLU A 307 -7.07 2.66 -14.42
N ASN A 308 -7.24 2.22 -13.17
CA ASN A 308 -7.32 0.80 -12.86
C ASN A 308 -8.59 0.20 -13.51
N GLY A 309 -8.41 -0.95 -14.17
CA GLY A 309 -9.50 -1.58 -14.94
C GLY A 309 -9.70 -1.04 -16.35
N ALA A 310 -8.90 -0.07 -16.83
CA ALA A 310 -8.97 0.46 -18.20
C ALA A 310 -8.47 -0.52 -19.30
N GLY A 311 -8.05 -1.73 -18.95
CA GLY A 311 -7.61 -2.73 -19.92
C GLY A 311 -6.11 -2.75 -20.24
N LYS A 312 -5.27 -2.02 -19.47
CA LYS A 312 -3.81 -1.99 -19.68
C LYS A 312 -3.18 -3.39 -19.71
N SER A 313 -3.47 -4.20 -18.69
CA SER A 313 -2.95 -5.57 -18.61
C SER A 313 -3.48 -6.46 -19.73
N THR A 314 -4.73 -6.26 -20.14
CA THR A 314 -5.34 -6.95 -21.28
C THR A 314 -4.62 -6.60 -22.58
N LEU A 315 -4.28 -5.33 -22.78
CA LEU A 315 -3.50 -4.91 -23.94
C LEU A 315 -2.11 -5.52 -23.96
N LEU A 316 -1.42 -5.52 -22.79
CA LEU A 316 -0.10 -6.14 -22.67
C LEU A 316 -0.14 -7.65 -22.89
N SER A 317 -1.20 -8.34 -22.41
CA SER A 317 -1.35 -9.77 -22.63
C SER A 317 -1.49 -10.15 -24.12
N LEU A 318 -2.06 -9.25 -24.94
CA LEU A 318 -2.08 -9.42 -26.40
C LEU A 318 -0.67 -9.30 -27.00
N VAL A 319 0.11 -8.34 -26.54
CA VAL A 319 1.50 -8.13 -27.02
C VAL A 319 2.40 -9.31 -26.66
N CYS A 320 2.21 -9.88 -25.46
CA CYS A 320 2.94 -11.06 -24.99
C CYS A 320 2.41 -12.40 -25.54
N ALA A 321 1.33 -12.35 -26.31
CA ALA A 321 0.60 -13.54 -26.79
C ALA A 321 0.09 -14.46 -25.66
N ASP A 322 -0.14 -13.90 -24.45
CA ASP A 322 -0.65 -14.64 -23.29
C ASP A 322 -2.19 -14.59 -23.18
N ASN A 323 -2.84 -13.82 -24.04
CA ASN A 323 -4.31 -13.69 -24.00
C ASN A 323 -4.96 -14.85 -24.74
N PRO A 324 -5.88 -15.62 -24.09
CA PRO A 324 -6.57 -16.75 -24.76
C PRO A 324 -7.34 -16.34 -26.02
N GLN A 325 -7.85 -15.10 -26.10
CA GLN A 325 -8.57 -14.59 -27.27
C GLN A 325 -7.63 -14.21 -28.42
N SER A 326 -6.32 -14.19 -28.24
CA SER A 326 -5.36 -13.96 -29.34
C SER A 326 -5.19 -15.19 -30.25
N TYR A 327 -5.74 -16.33 -29.87
CA TYR A 327 -5.68 -17.60 -30.60
C TYR A 327 -7.05 -18.02 -31.18
N ALA A 328 -8.08 -17.20 -31.02
CA ALA A 328 -9.45 -17.48 -31.46
C ALA A 328 -9.72 -16.97 -32.88
#